data_2536b37d3cd2968a9bb7a89375d08f2c
#
_entry.id   2536b37d3cd2968a9bb7a89375d08f2c
#
_cell.length_a   1.000
_cell.length_b   1.000
_cell.length_c   1.000
_cell.angle_alpha   90.00
_cell.angle_beta   90.00
_cell.angle_gamma   90.00
#
_symmetry.space_group_name_H-M   'P 1'
#
loop_
_entity.id
_entity.type
_entity.pdbx_description
1 polymer ?
#
loop_
_entity_poly.entity_id
_entity_poly.type
_entity_poly.pdbx_seq_one_letter_code
_entity_poly.pdbx_strand_id
1 'polypeptide(L)'
;MRTSRALSLSALAVVTSLVAAACSSPDVEEAPAVTATASPTPVERTAVPAAPDDGIPDVVWPLTGADATKADEADLARAALSIKIENSSDARPQQNVQNADIVFEEYVEAGISRLIAVYQSDVPETVGPVRSMRPMDKNIMGSMGGPLIFSGAQGRFINATRDTGQEMIAQDTGGYGFFRTSDRSAPHNLYGTPADFYEQTDATAPDQQFAYAYEGQTSNVVDEGKKVSAIDISMSQYSHPGWRWDADEASWMRIEGGEPHTQDDGTQLNAENVVMLWVTVQYTSSSGGSSVPETLVAGESGTGYVAAGDSMVEVEWSKAGQFDPFVITTPAGEDVELVPGNTWVELIPNKGISNDTSIDIS
;
A
#
# COMPACT_ATOMS: atom_id res chain seq x y z
N MET A 1 -58.68 30.14 17.90
CA MET A 1 -58.77 31.35 17.06
C MET A 1 -58.05 31.07 15.74
N ARG A 2 -58.81 31.07 14.65
CA ARG A 2 -58.44 30.87 13.28
C ARG A 2 -57.61 32.06 12.75
N THR A 3 -56.65 31.90 11.92
CA THR A 3 -56.51 32.68 10.68
C THR A 3 -55.58 31.93 9.71
N SER A 4 -56.21 31.44 8.65
CA SER A 4 -55.67 31.04 7.39
C SER A 4 -55.22 32.28 6.60
N ARG A 5 -54.13 32.20 5.82
CA ARG A 5 -53.96 33.00 4.62
C ARG A 5 -53.36 32.17 3.47
N ALA A 6 -54.04 32.37 2.33
CA ALA A 6 -53.98 31.61 1.11
C ALA A 6 -52.96 32.17 0.10
N LEU A 7 -52.54 31.27 -0.74
CA LEU A 7 -52.11 31.32 -2.17
C LEU A 7 -51.83 32.67 -2.86
N SER A 8 -50.74 32.67 -3.62
CA SER A 8 -50.71 33.31 -4.93
C SER A 8 -49.77 32.50 -5.89
N LEU A 9 -50.39 31.83 -6.85
CA LEU A 9 -49.75 31.33 -8.10
C LEU A 9 -49.51 32.52 -9.02
N SER A 10 -48.31 32.61 -9.60
CA SER A 10 -48.05 33.44 -10.77
C SER A 10 -47.45 32.53 -11.86
N ALA A 11 -48.27 32.28 -12.90
CA ALA A 11 -47.87 31.64 -14.12
C ALA A 11 -47.17 32.66 -15.05
N LEU A 12 -46.02 32.35 -15.54
CA LEU A 12 -45.32 33.11 -16.57
C LEU A 12 -45.28 32.26 -17.85
N ALA A 13 -46.01 32.69 -18.86
CA ALA A 13 -46.02 32.13 -20.20
C ALA A 13 -44.81 32.59 -20.98
N VAL A 14 -44.03 31.65 -21.53
CA VAL A 14 -42.95 31.95 -22.50
C VAL A 14 -43.43 31.65 -23.90
N VAL A 15 -43.47 32.69 -24.72
CA VAL A 15 -43.80 32.66 -26.17
C VAL A 15 -42.59 32.12 -26.92
N THR A 16 -42.75 31.01 -27.63
CA THR A 16 -41.76 30.46 -28.57
C THR A 16 -41.95 31.09 -29.94
N SER A 17 -40.97 31.87 -30.40
CA SER A 17 -40.91 32.38 -31.79
C SER A 17 -40.11 31.39 -32.65
N LEU A 18 -40.76 30.74 -33.61
CA LEU A 18 -40.12 30.00 -34.67
C LEU A 18 -39.52 30.98 -35.70
N VAL A 19 -38.23 30.87 -35.92
CA VAL A 19 -37.56 31.49 -37.08
C VAL A 19 -37.18 30.34 -38.02
N ALA A 20 -37.84 30.27 -39.17
CA ALA A 20 -37.45 29.37 -40.26
C ALA A 20 -36.27 29.99 -41.04
N ALA A 21 -35.13 29.36 -40.99
CA ALA A 21 -33.99 29.65 -41.85
C ALA A 21 -33.93 28.63 -42.99
N ALA A 22 -34.04 29.08 -44.21
CA ALA A 22 -33.88 28.30 -45.43
C ALA A 22 -32.41 27.96 -45.63
N CYS A 23 -32.09 26.66 -45.68
CA CYS A 23 -30.77 26.16 -46.07
C CYS A 23 -30.70 26.02 -47.59
N SER A 24 -29.86 26.83 -48.22
CA SER A 24 -29.36 26.55 -49.58
C SER A 24 -28.14 25.62 -49.46
N SER A 25 -28.22 24.46 -50.11
CA SER A 25 -27.12 23.49 -50.17
C SER A 25 -26.06 24.00 -51.14
N PRO A 26 -24.76 23.93 -50.85
CA PRO A 26 -23.72 24.08 -51.85
C PRO A 26 -23.51 22.76 -52.58
N ASP A 27 -23.31 22.83 -53.87
CA ASP A 27 -22.96 21.72 -54.77
C ASP A 27 -21.71 21.00 -54.26
N VAL A 28 -21.84 19.68 -54.11
CA VAL A 28 -20.70 18.81 -53.80
C VAL A 28 -20.05 18.44 -55.12
N GLU A 29 -18.87 18.97 -55.35
CA GLU A 29 -18.00 18.58 -56.47
C GLU A 29 -17.47 17.16 -56.20
N GLU A 30 -17.77 16.25 -57.13
CA GLU A 30 -17.43 14.82 -57.07
C GLU A 30 -15.89 14.67 -57.18
N ALA A 31 -15.24 14.21 -56.10
CA ALA A 31 -13.82 13.92 -56.05
C ALA A 31 -13.45 12.78 -57.00
N PRO A 32 -12.34 12.83 -57.74
CA PRO A 32 -11.95 11.79 -58.70
C PRO A 32 -11.69 10.43 -57.97
N ALA A 33 -12.18 9.35 -58.56
CA ALA A 33 -12.00 7.99 -58.10
C ALA A 33 -10.51 7.64 -57.95
N VAL A 34 -10.10 7.33 -56.72
CA VAL A 34 -8.76 6.85 -56.43
C VAL A 34 -8.68 5.38 -56.88
N THR A 35 -7.88 5.13 -57.90
CA THR A 35 -7.57 3.82 -58.42
C THR A 35 -6.83 3.04 -57.30
N ALA A 36 -7.38 1.89 -56.89
CA ALA A 36 -6.76 1.02 -55.89
C ALA A 36 -5.38 0.57 -56.38
N THR A 37 -4.34 1.06 -55.72
CA THR A 37 -2.98 0.59 -55.92
C THR A 37 -2.82 -0.76 -55.24
N ALA A 38 -2.19 -1.72 -55.97
CA ALA A 38 -1.96 -3.09 -55.52
C ALA A 38 -1.46 -3.18 -54.06
N SER A 39 -2.01 -4.15 -53.33
CA SER A 39 -1.55 -4.50 -51.97
C SER A 39 -0.05 -4.73 -51.98
N PRO A 40 0.69 -4.13 -51.02
CA PRO A 40 2.10 -4.40 -50.91
C PRO A 40 2.33 -5.90 -50.56
N THR A 41 3.24 -6.50 -51.25
CA THR A 41 3.73 -7.86 -50.95
C THR A 41 4.19 -7.90 -49.50
N PRO A 42 3.83 -8.95 -48.70
CA PRO A 42 4.34 -9.05 -47.33
C PRO A 42 5.86 -9.06 -47.34
N VAL A 43 6.48 -8.08 -46.73
CA VAL A 43 7.93 -8.10 -46.44
C VAL A 43 8.11 -9.16 -45.38
N GLU A 44 8.81 -10.25 -45.74
CA GLU A 44 9.26 -11.24 -44.76
C GLU A 44 10.11 -10.54 -43.73
N ARG A 45 9.55 -10.34 -42.53
CA ARG A 45 10.31 -9.76 -41.41
C ARG A 45 11.37 -10.77 -41.03
N THR A 46 12.61 -10.46 -41.33
CA THR A 46 13.75 -11.13 -40.72
C THR A 46 13.55 -11.10 -39.22
N ALA A 47 13.57 -12.29 -38.59
CA ALA A 47 13.45 -12.38 -37.12
C ALA A 47 14.50 -11.43 -36.50
N VAL A 48 14.04 -10.46 -35.73
CA VAL A 48 14.94 -9.63 -34.94
C VAL A 48 15.64 -10.61 -33.99
N PRO A 49 16.97 -10.62 -33.92
CA PRO A 49 17.67 -11.44 -32.92
C PRO A 49 17.02 -11.17 -31.57
N ALA A 50 16.76 -12.24 -30.81
CA ALA A 50 16.29 -12.09 -29.43
C ALA A 50 17.25 -11.14 -28.71
N ALA A 51 16.71 -10.17 -27.95
CA ALA A 51 17.54 -9.36 -27.07
C ALA A 51 18.37 -10.30 -26.20
N PRO A 52 19.59 -9.91 -25.80
CA PRO A 52 20.33 -10.68 -24.80
C PRO A 52 19.41 -10.90 -23.60
N ASP A 53 19.46 -12.10 -23.02
CA ASP A 53 18.81 -12.37 -21.73
C ASP A 53 19.46 -11.43 -20.70
N ASP A 54 18.72 -10.43 -20.27
CA ASP A 54 19.17 -9.43 -19.30
C ASP A 54 18.95 -9.88 -17.84
N GLY A 55 18.46 -11.11 -17.66
CA GLY A 55 18.16 -11.68 -16.36
C GLY A 55 16.87 -11.15 -15.72
N ILE A 56 16.14 -10.25 -16.41
CA ILE A 56 14.86 -9.74 -15.90
C ILE A 56 13.78 -10.75 -16.25
N PRO A 57 13.00 -11.24 -15.27
CA PRO A 57 11.87 -12.12 -15.55
C PRO A 57 10.83 -11.44 -16.47
N ASP A 58 10.24 -12.19 -17.41
CA ASP A 58 9.20 -11.69 -18.31
C ASP A 58 7.98 -11.15 -17.55
N VAL A 59 7.70 -11.71 -16.36
CA VAL A 59 6.60 -11.32 -15.47
C VAL A 59 7.10 -11.33 -14.03
N VAL A 60 6.80 -10.27 -13.29
CA VAL A 60 7.16 -10.13 -11.87
C VAL A 60 5.96 -9.77 -11.03
N TRP A 61 5.97 -10.14 -9.77
CA TRP A 61 5.01 -9.65 -8.80
C TRP A 61 5.26 -8.16 -8.51
N PRO A 62 4.26 -7.29 -8.69
CA PRO A 62 4.48 -5.84 -8.60
C PRO A 62 4.88 -5.34 -7.21
N LEU A 63 4.53 -6.08 -6.16
CA LEU A 63 4.81 -5.68 -4.77
C LEU A 63 6.12 -6.25 -4.22
N THR A 64 6.70 -7.24 -4.88
CA THR A 64 7.92 -7.90 -4.42
C THR A 64 9.06 -7.92 -5.44
N GLY A 65 8.79 -7.62 -6.72
CA GLY A 65 9.75 -7.79 -7.81
C GLY A 65 10.16 -9.25 -8.08
N ALA A 66 9.61 -10.22 -7.36
CA ALA A 66 9.92 -11.63 -7.52
C ALA A 66 9.38 -12.19 -8.84
N ASP A 67 10.07 -13.21 -9.39
CA ASP A 67 9.67 -13.90 -10.62
C ASP A 67 8.24 -14.48 -10.49
N ALA A 68 7.37 -14.09 -11.38
CA ALA A 68 5.97 -14.52 -11.46
C ALA A 68 5.63 -15.28 -12.75
N THR A 69 6.63 -15.72 -13.51
CA THR A 69 6.41 -16.41 -14.80
C THR A 69 5.64 -17.74 -14.68
N LYS A 70 5.56 -18.29 -13.47
CA LYS A 70 4.81 -19.53 -13.17
C LYS A 70 3.49 -19.26 -12.45
N ALA A 71 3.15 -18.01 -12.17
CA ALA A 71 1.91 -17.65 -11.51
C ALA A 71 0.72 -17.78 -12.48
N ASP A 72 -0.44 -18.10 -11.93
CA ASP A 72 -1.68 -18.12 -12.71
C ASP A 72 -2.10 -16.69 -13.07
N GLU A 73 -2.67 -16.49 -14.27
CA GLU A 73 -3.12 -15.17 -14.75
C GLU A 73 -4.13 -14.53 -13.80
N ALA A 74 -4.99 -15.33 -13.16
CA ALA A 74 -5.97 -14.84 -12.18
C ALA A 74 -5.28 -14.30 -10.90
N ASP A 75 -4.20 -14.94 -10.47
CA ASP A 75 -3.44 -14.49 -9.32
C ASP A 75 -2.66 -13.19 -9.62
N LEU A 76 -2.10 -13.08 -10.82
CA LEU A 76 -1.43 -11.86 -11.27
C LEU A 76 -2.39 -10.68 -11.40
N ALA A 77 -3.65 -10.94 -11.77
CA ALA A 77 -4.65 -9.90 -11.96
C ALA A 77 -5.36 -9.45 -10.67
N ARG A 78 -5.18 -10.18 -9.55
CA ARG A 78 -5.89 -9.89 -8.30
C ARG A 78 -5.41 -8.61 -7.62
N ALA A 79 -6.32 -7.97 -6.89
CA ALA A 79 -6.04 -6.79 -6.11
C ALA A 79 -5.04 -7.05 -4.96
N ALA A 80 -4.37 -6.01 -4.51
CA ALA A 80 -3.67 -6.04 -3.23
C ALA A 80 -4.66 -5.83 -2.08
N LEU A 81 -4.69 -6.73 -1.10
CA LEU A 81 -5.49 -6.60 0.12
C LEU A 81 -4.65 -5.95 1.21
N SER A 82 -4.97 -4.73 1.62
CA SER A 82 -4.27 -4.02 2.69
C SER A 82 -5.00 -4.21 4.01
N ILE A 83 -4.49 -5.08 4.88
CA ILE A 83 -5.19 -5.53 6.09
C ILE A 83 -4.55 -4.91 7.34
N LYS A 84 -5.36 -4.24 8.15
CA LYS A 84 -4.91 -3.62 9.40
C LYS A 84 -4.75 -4.67 10.49
N ILE A 85 -3.51 -4.89 10.93
CA ILE A 85 -3.13 -5.92 11.91
C ILE A 85 -2.73 -5.27 13.23
N GLU A 86 -3.13 -5.86 14.34
CA GLU A 86 -2.75 -5.44 15.68
C GLU A 86 -1.32 -5.89 16.00
N ASN A 87 -0.54 -5.02 16.69
CA ASN A 87 0.82 -5.34 17.14
C ASN A 87 1.04 -5.15 18.64
N SER A 88 -0.05 -5.12 19.45
CA SER A 88 0.10 -5.13 20.91
C SER A 88 0.60 -6.50 21.41
N SER A 89 1.19 -6.55 22.60
CA SER A 89 1.62 -7.81 23.25
C SER A 89 0.49 -8.83 23.37
N ASP A 90 -0.75 -8.39 23.58
CA ASP A 90 -1.91 -9.27 23.74
C ASP A 90 -2.39 -9.86 22.39
N ALA A 91 -1.95 -9.30 21.28
CA ALA A 91 -2.26 -9.75 19.92
C ALA A 91 -1.17 -10.62 19.30
N ARG A 92 0.01 -10.65 19.91
CA ARG A 92 1.12 -11.49 19.46
C ARG A 92 1.07 -12.88 20.10
N PRO A 93 1.49 -13.96 19.39
CA PRO A 93 1.90 -13.99 17.98
C PRO A 93 0.72 -13.73 17.03
N GLN A 94 0.97 -13.03 15.91
CA GLN A 94 0.00 -12.85 14.86
C GLN A 94 -0.09 -14.11 13.97
N GLN A 95 -1.04 -14.11 13.04
CA GLN A 95 -1.21 -15.19 12.08
C GLN A 95 -0.98 -14.70 10.66
N ASN A 96 -0.09 -15.39 9.94
CA ASN A 96 0.19 -15.23 8.52
C ASN A 96 0.62 -13.81 8.08
N VAL A 97 1.31 -13.07 8.95
CA VAL A 97 1.93 -11.78 8.59
C VAL A 97 3.14 -12.01 7.67
N GLN A 98 3.83 -13.15 7.79
CA GLN A 98 4.99 -13.50 6.96
C GLN A 98 4.63 -13.62 5.47
N ASN A 99 3.39 -13.95 5.13
CA ASN A 99 2.93 -14.05 3.74
C ASN A 99 2.71 -12.69 3.06
N ALA A 100 2.80 -11.59 3.81
CA ALA A 100 2.59 -10.25 3.23
C ALA A 100 3.74 -9.84 2.32
N ASP A 101 3.41 -9.27 1.16
CA ASP A 101 4.37 -8.71 0.22
C ASP A 101 5.03 -7.44 0.77
N ILE A 102 4.22 -6.59 1.42
CA ILE A 102 4.68 -5.36 2.07
C ILE A 102 4.01 -5.26 3.44
N VAL A 103 4.77 -4.92 4.47
CA VAL A 103 4.24 -4.59 5.78
C VAL A 103 4.66 -3.18 6.16
N PHE A 104 3.69 -2.30 6.41
CA PHE A 104 3.95 -0.98 7.02
C PHE A 104 3.73 -1.07 8.52
N GLU A 105 4.69 -0.58 9.30
CA GLU A 105 4.54 -0.40 10.73
C GLU A 105 4.44 1.07 11.09
N GLU A 106 3.41 1.44 11.83
CA GLU A 106 3.10 2.81 12.18
C GLU A 106 2.82 3.01 13.66
N TYR A 107 3.19 4.17 14.17
CA TYR A 107 2.91 4.59 15.53
C TYR A 107 1.41 4.91 15.72
N VAL A 108 0.82 4.37 16.79
CA VAL A 108 -0.58 4.61 17.15
C VAL A 108 -0.73 5.03 18.61
N GLU A 109 -1.98 5.11 19.13
CA GLU A 109 -2.26 5.52 20.50
C GLU A 109 -1.60 4.58 21.52
N ALA A 110 -1.41 5.09 22.72
CA ALA A 110 -0.75 4.42 23.84
C ALA A 110 0.74 4.08 23.61
N GLY A 111 1.35 4.63 22.58
CA GLY A 111 2.77 4.42 22.29
C GLY A 111 3.08 3.04 21.71
N ILE A 112 2.08 2.30 21.24
CA ILE A 112 2.28 1.04 20.52
C ILE A 112 2.30 1.28 19.01
N SER A 113 2.67 0.25 18.27
CA SER A 113 2.54 0.26 16.81
C SER A 113 1.37 -0.60 16.32
N ARG A 114 1.02 -0.43 15.05
CA ARG A 114 0.15 -1.31 14.28
C ARG A 114 0.75 -1.56 12.92
N LEU A 115 0.33 -2.69 12.33
CA LEU A 115 0.78 -3.08 11.00
C LEU A 115 -0.34 -2.84 9.98
N ILE A 116 0.06 -2.53 8.75
CA ILE A 116 -0.76 -2.73 7.55
C ILE A 116 -0.02 -3.77 6.73
N ALA A 117 -0.55 -4.98 6.71
CA ALA A 117 0.00 -6.08 5.93
C ALA A 117 -0.72 -6.14 4.57
N VAL A 118 0.06 -6.11 3.49
CA VAL A 118 -0.44 -6.05 2.11
C VAL A 118 -0.17 -7.38 1.44
N TYR A 119 -1.20 -8.02 0.92
CA TYR A 119 -1.14 -9.35 0.33
C TYR A 119 -1.59 -9.32 -1.13
N GLN A 120 -0.78 -9.87 -2.01
CA GLN A 120 -1.11 -10.09 -3.41
C GLN A 120 -0.46 -11.37 -3.95
N SER A 121 0.85 -11.58 -3.74
CA SER A 121 1.56 -12.74 -4.31
C SER A 121 1.30 -14.04 -3.55
N ASP A 122 1.31 -13.99 -2.22
CA ASP A 122 1.05 -15.12 -1.34
C ASP A 122 -0.11 -14.79 -0.38
N VAL A 123 -1.30 -15.31 -0.69
CA VAL A 123 -2.53 -15.00 0.05
C VAL A 123 -2.91 -16.15 0.96
N PRO A 124 -2.83 -15.99 2.28
CA PRO A 124 -3.14 -17.04 3.24
C PRO A 124 -4.66 -17.29 3.38
N GLU A 125 -5.05 -18.43 3.93
CA GLU A 125 -6.45 -18.74 4.22
C GLU A 125 -7.07 -17.81 5.27
N THR A 126 -6.28 -17.43 6.28
CA THR A 126 -6.70 -16.54 7.37
C THR A 126 -5.59 -15.58 7.76
N VAL A 127 -5.95 -14.43 8.31
CA VAL A 127 -4.98 -13.42 8.75
C VAL A 127 -5.47 -12.65 9.97
N GLY A 128 -4.58 -12.27 10.85
CA GLY A 128 -4.96 -11.44 12.01
C GLY A 128 -3.98 -11.43 13.18
N PRO A 129 -4.39 -10.82 14.30
CA PRO A 129 -5.69 -10.21 14.58
C PRO A 129 -5.92 -8.91 13.82
N VAL A 130 -7.08 -8.79 13.17
CA VAL A 130 -7.49 -7.58 12.43
C VAL A 130 -7.89 -6.47 13.41
N ARG A 131 -7.47 -5.25 13.13
CA ARG A 131 -7.66 -4.10 14.02
C ARG A 131 -8.26 -2.87 13.33
N SER A 132 -8.55 -1.85 14.14
CA SER A 132 -9.16 -0.62 13.66
C SER A 132 -8.19 0.24 12.88
N MET A 133 -8.68 0.84 11.78
CA MET A 133 -7.92 1.81 10.99
C MET A 133 -7.64 3.10 11.76
N ARG A 134 -6.68 3.85 11.28
CA ARG A 134 -6.26 5.17 11.75
C ARG A 134 -6.31 6.18 10.59
N PRO A 135 -6.33 7.49 10.88
CA PRO A 135 -6.51 8.51 9.83
C PRO A 135 -5.44 8.48 8.73
N MET A 136 -4.22 8.01 9.06
CA MET A 136 -3.11 7.92 8.12
C MET A 136 -3.19 6.72 7.18
N ASP A 137 -3.90 5.65 7.52
CA ASP A 137 -3.86 4.39 6.76
C ASP A 137 -4.14 4.58 5.27
N LYS A 138 -5.15 5.39 4.92
CA LYS A 138 -5.46 5.72 3.52
C LYS A 138 -4.31 6.40 2.78
N ASN A 139 -3.49 7.18 3.51
CA ASN A 139 -2.34 7.90 2.93
C ASN A 139 -1.12 7.00 2.80
N ILE A 140 -0.98 5.99 3.66
CA ILE A 140 0.11 5.02 3.62
C ILE A 140 -0.11 4.06 2.45
N MET A 141 -1.28 3.40 2.41
CA MET A 141 -1.54 2.30 1.49
C MET A 141 -2.34 2.66 0.24
N GLY A 142 -2.74 3.94 0.05
CA GLY A 142 -3.62 4.32 -1.06
C GLY A 142 -3.07 4.00 -2.45
N SER A 143 -1.75 3.97 -2.63
CA SER A 143 -1.09 3.58 -3.88
C SER A 143 -1.23 2.09 -4.23
N MET A 144 -1.63 1.24 -3.28
CA MET A 144 -1.85 -0.20 -3.54
C MET A 144 -3.08 -0.47 -4.40
N GLY A 145 -3.97 0.51 -4.59
CA GLY A 145 -5.14 0.44 -5.48
C GLY A 145 -6.26 -0.47 -5.03
N GLY A 146 -6.03 -1.37 -4.07
CA GLY A 146 -7.01 -2.30 -3.53
C GLY A 146 -7.68 -1.82 -2.24
N PRO A 147 -8.54 -2.65 -1.61
CA PRO A 147 -9.31 -2.28 -0.42
C PRO A 147 -8.43 -2.18 0.83
N LEU A 148 -8.74 -1.21 1.69
CA LEU A 148 -8.30 -1.16 3.08
C LEU A 148 -9.26 -1.97 3.94
N ILE A 149 -8.75 -2.99 4.64
CA ILE A 149 -9.52 -3.97 5.40
C ILE A 149 -9.23 -3.80 6.90
N PHE A 150 -10.28 -3.62 7.70
CA PHE A 150 -10.13 -3.32 9.12
C PHE A 150 -11.36 -3.68 9.95
N SER A 151 -11.22 -3.71 11.29
CA SER A 151 -12.34 -4.06 12.16
C SER A 151 -13.37 -2.93 12.30
N GLY A 152 -12.92 -1.70 12.37
CA GLY A 152 -13.74 -0.51 12.56
C GLY A 152 -12.91 0.76 12.71
N ALA A 153 -13.56 1.91 12.90
CA ALA A 153 -12.90 3.17 13.19
C ALA A 153 -13.89 4.22 13.71
N GLN A 154 -13.39 5.39 14.12
CA GLN A 154 -14.25 6.54 14.34
C GLN A 154 -14.91 6.95 13.01
N GLY A 155 -16.23 7.21 13.03
CA GLY A 155 -17.00 7.49 11.81
C GLY A 155 -16.44 8.63 10.95
N ARG A 156 -15.78 9.64 11.58
CA ARG A 156 -15.12 10.73 10.84
C ARG A 156 -13.94 10.24 9.97
N PHE A 157 -13.19 9.25 10.43
CA PHE A 157 -12.08 8.69 9.67
C PHE A 157 -12.58 7.82 8.52
N ILE A 158 -13.62 7.01 8.78
CA ILE A 158 -14.30 6.24 7.73
C ILE A 158 -14.85 7.18 6.65
N ASN A 159 -15.52 8.27 7.04
CA ASN A 159 -16.06 9.23 6.08
C ASN A 159 -14.95 9.93 5.30
N ALA A 160 -13.91 10.42 5.98
CA ALA A 160 -12.77 11.06 5.31
C ALA A 160 -12.06 10.13 4.33
N THR A 161 -11.97 8.84 4.63
CA THR A 161 -11.39 7.83 3.71
C THR A 161 -12.33 7.56 2.53
N ARG A 162 -13.64 7.42 2.79
CA ARG A 162 -14.65 7.26 1.74
C ARG A 162 -14.68 8.42 0.76
N ASP A 163 -14.58 9.65 1.28
CA ASP A 163 -14.64 10.89 0.48
C ASP A 163 -13.46 11.00 -0.51
N THR A 164 -12.36 10.28 -0.29
CA THR A 164 -11.23 10.20 -1.24
C THR A 164 -11.44 9.16 -2.34
N GLY A 165 -12.46 8.32 -2.24
CA GLY A 165 -12.68 7.20 -3.18
C GLY A 165 -11.90 5.92 -2.81
N GLN A 166 -11.17 5.90 -1.69
CA GLN A 166 -10.49 4.69 -1.20
C GLN A 166 -11.50 3.60 -0.88
N GLU A 167 -11.34 2.43 -1.49
CA GLU A 167 -12.14 1.26 -1.19
C GLU A 167 -11.86 0.73 0.22
N MET A 168 -12.91 0.29 0.91
CA MET A 168 -12.82 -0.18 2.29
C MET A 168 -13.73 -1.38 2.52
N ILE A 169 -13.22 -2.39 3.22
CA ILE A 169 -13.99 -3.51 3.76
C ILE A 169 -13.85 -3.47 5.27
N ALA A 170 -14.91 -3.09 5.97
CA ALA A 170 -14.86 -2.95 7.41
C ALA A 170 -15.96 -3.76 8.09
N GLN A 171 -15.60 -4.48 9.17
CA GLN A 171 -16.55 -5.28 9.95
C GLN A 171 -17.71 -4.44 10.46
N ASP A 172 -17.43 -3.25 11.01
CA ASP A 172 -18.43 -2.37 11.62
C ASP A 172 -19.42 -1.77 10.60
N THR A 173 -19.09 -1.78 9.31
CA THR A 173 -19.93 -1.19 8.25
C THR A 173 -20.53 -2.22 7.30
N GLY A 174 -20.48 -3.51 7.66
CA GLY A 174 -21.16 -4.59 6.95
C GLY A 174 -20.28 -5.40 6.01
N GLY A 175 -18.95 -5.19 6.01
CA GLY A 175 -18.00 -6.10 5.38
C GLY A 175 -18.09 -7.50 6.02
N TYR A 176 -17.95 -8.54 5.22
CA TYR A 176 -17.96 -9.92 5.71
C TYR A 176 -16.58 -10.59 5.53
N GLY A 177 -16.44 -11.85 5.94
CA GLY A 177 -15.16 -12.56 5.98
C GLY A 177 -14.41 -12.37 7.30
N PHE A 178 -15.02 -11.72 8.29
CA PHE A 178 -14.45 -11.56 9.63
C PHE A 178 -15.05 -12.57 10.60
N PHE A 179 -14.19 -13.16 11.44
CA PHE A 179 -14.61 -14.09 12.50
C PHE A 179 -13.79 -13.89 13.77
N ARG A 180 -14.28 -14.39 14.89
CA ARG A 180 -13.55 -14.35 16.16
C ARG A 180 -13.16 -15.74 16.61
N THR A 181 -11.91 -15.86 17.02
CA THR A 181 -11.40 -17.08 17.64
C THR A 181 -11.73 -17.10 19.14
N SER A 182 -11.62 -18.27 19.77
CA SER A 182 -11.91 -18.47 21.19
C SER A 182 -10.66 -18.59 22.07
N ASP A 183 -9.49 -18.61 21.48
CA ASP A 183 -8.18 -18.74 22.14
C ASP A 183 -7.74 -17.45 22.82
N ARG A 184 -8.32 -16.32 22.40
CA ARG A 184 -8.06 -14.97 22.94
C ARG A 184 -9.35 -14.24 23.25
N SER A 185 -9.25 -13.16 24.01
CA SER A 185 -10.37 -12.29 24.34
C SER A 185 -10.49 -11.15 23.31
N ALA A 186 -11.71 -10.67 23.09
CA ALA A 186 -11.90 -9.43 22.34
C ALA A 186 -11.21 -8.26 23.09
N PRO A 187 -10.58 -7.35 22.35
CA PRO A 187 -10.62 -7.15 20.91
C PRO A 187 -9.50 -7.86 20.12
N HIS A 188 -8.65 -8.67 20.75
CA HIS A 188 -7.41 -9.25 20.22
C HIS A 188 -7.61 -10.57 19.45
N ASN A 189 -8.83 -10.91 19.10
CA ASN A 189 -9.22 -12.20 18.54
C ASN A 189 -10.07 -12.12 17.27
N LEU A 190 -10.04 -11.00 16.54
CA LEU A 190 -10.72 -10.85 15.27
C LEU A 190 -9.77 -11.22 14.12
N TYR A 191 -10.19 -12.14 13.27
CA TYR A 191 -9.43 -12.60 12.12
C TYR A 191 -10.22 -12.37 10.84
N GLY A 192 -9.53 -12.42 9.71
CA GLY A 192 -10.10 -12.24 8.38
C GLY A 192 -9.83 -13.43 7.47
N THR A 193 -10.73 -13.66 6.52
CA THR A 193 -10.62 -14.64 5.44
C THR A 193 -10.38 -13.88 4.14
N PRO A 194 -9.14 -13.81 3.62
CA PRO A 194 -8.81 -13.07 2.39
C PRO A 194 -9.68 -13.44 1.18
N ALA A 195 -10.04 -14.73 1.03
CA ALA A 195 -10.92 -15.18 -0.04
C ALA A 195 -12.28 -14.46 -0.03
N ASP A 196 -12.87 -14.26 1.16
CA ASP A 196 -14.13 -13.52 1.30
C ASP A 196 -13.96 -12.02 1.01
N PHE A 197 -12.77 -11.47 1.21
CA PHE A 197 -12.49 -10.06 0.90
C PHE A 197 -12.38 -9.83 -0.61
N TYR A 198 -11.81 -10.78 -1.36
CA TYR A 198 -11.78 -10.71 -2.82
C TYR A 198 -13.17 -10.72 -3.45
N GLU A 199 -14.15 -11.36 -2.83
CA GLU A 199 -15.55 -11.34 -3.31
C GLU A 199 -16.22 -9.95 -3.16
N GLN A 200 -15.59 -9.02 -2.44
CA GLN A 200 -16.15 -7.70 -2.13
C GLN A 200 -15.44 -6.56 -2.86
N THR A 201 -14.51 -6.85 -3.73
CA THR A 201 -13.75 -5.84 -4.50
C THR A 201 -13.72 -6.17 -5.98
N ASP A 202 -13.82 -5.12 -6.81
CA ASP A 202 -13.58 -5.17 -8.25
C ASP A 202 -12.19 -4.59 -8.62
N ALA A 203 -11.36 -4.28 -7.62
CA ALA A 203 -10.01 -3.77 -7.85
C ALA A 203 -9.14 -4.83 -8.55
N THR A 204 -8.16 -4.35 -9.29
CA THR A 204 -7.22 -5.19 -10.05
C THR A 204 -5.82 -5.14 -9.44
N ALA A 205 -4.87 -5.82 -10.08
CA ALA A 205 -3.47 -5.83 -9.65
C ALA A 205 -2.94 -4.41 -9.38
N PRO A 206 -2.15 -4.23 -8.32
CA PRO A 206 -1.49 -2.96 -8.03
C PRO A 206 -0.39 -2.65 -9.06
N ASP A 207 -0.04 -1.36 -9.15
CA ASP A 207 1.21 -0.96 -9.79
C ASP A 207 2.41 -1.32 -8.91
N GLN A 208 3.59 -1.44 -9.51
CA GLN A 208 4.84 -1.63 -8.80
C GLN A 208 5.09 -0.47 -7.82
N GLN A 209 5.48 -0.80 -6.57
CA GLN A 209 5.65 0.20 -5.51
C GLN A 209 7.10 0.64 -5.32
N PHE A 210 8.07 -0.22 -5.62
CA PHE A 210 9.50 0.04 -5.45
C PHE A 210 10.25 -0.35 -6.72
N ALA A 211 11.42 0.24 -6.94
CA ALA A 211 12.35 -0.28 -7.93
C ALA A 211 13.04 -1.55 -7.38
N TYR A 212 13.33 -2.52 -8.24
CA TYR A 212 13.97 -3.77 -7.88
C TYR A 212 15.18 -4.04 -8.78
N ALA A 213 16.25 -4.57 -8.18
CA ALA A 213 17.31 -5.24 -8.92
C ALA A 213 16.88 -6.70 -9.13
N TYR A 214 16.75 -7.12 -10.40
CA TYR A 214 16.30 -8.46 -10.73
C TYR A 214 17.46 -9.47 -10.81
N GLU A 215 17.13 -10.74 -11.05
CA GLU A 215 18.12 -11.81 -11.20
C GLU A 215 19.20 -11.42 -12.23
N GLY A 216 20.47 -11.55 -11.86
CA GLY A 216 21.62 -11.14 -12.68
C GLY A 216 22.02 -9.66 -12.53
N GLN A 217 21.23 -8.86 -11.84
CA GLN A 217 21.54 -7.50 -11.42
C GLN A 217 21.92 -7.49 -9.94
N THR A 218 22.65 -6.49 -9.51
CA THR A 218 22.94 -6.28 -8.08
C THR A 218 22.24 -5.00 -7.61
N SER A 219 21.51 -5.09 -6.50
CA SER A 219 20.91 -3.93 -5.87
C SER A 219 21.97 -2.91 -5.47
N ASN A 220 21.76 -1.64 -5.76
CA ASN A 220 22.65 -0.58 -5.32
C ASN A 220 22.76 -0.47 -3.79
N VAL A 221 21.75 -0.94 -3.04
CA VAL A 221 21.84 -1.07 -1.58
C VAL A 221 22.94 -2.07 -1.19
N VAL A 222 23.01 -3.20 -1.90
CA VAL A 222 24.01 -4.26 -1.63
C VAL A 222 25.40 -3.84 -2.07
N ASP A 223 25.52 -3.22 -3.24
CA ASP A 223 26.82 -2.85 -3.85
C ASP A 223 27.47 -1.64 -3.18
N GLU A 224 26.67 -0.61 -2.84
CA GLU A 224 27.17 0.68 -2.35
C GLU A 224 26.98 0.85 -0.85
N GLY A 225 26.16 0.00 -0.23
CA GLY A 225 25.81 0.08 1.17
C GLY A 225 26.94 -0.28 2.13
N LYS A 226 26.83 0.22 3.34
CA LYS A 226 27.68 -0.19 4.45
C LYS A 226 27.18 -1.52 5.01
N LYS A 227 28.11 -2.43 5.30
CA LYS A 227 27.78 -3.70 5.95
C LYS A 227 27.24 -3.47 7.35
N VAL A 228 26.12 -4.09 7.62
CA VAL A 228 25.43 -4.03 8.91
C VAL A 228 24.85 -5.40 9.26
N SER A 229 24.74 -5.71 10.54
CA SER A 229 24.23 -7.00 11.00
C SER A 229 23.06 -6.88 11.97
N ALA A 230 22.86 -5.70 12.54
CA ALA A 230 21.77 -5.45 13.48
C ALA A 230 21.24 -4.02 13.35
N ILE A 231 19.94 -3.89 13.48
CA ILE A 231 19.20 -2.64 13.50
C ILE A 231 18.27 -2.69 14.71
N ASP A 232 18.39 -1.74 15.61
CA ASP A 232 17.48 -1.57 16.75
C ASP A 232 16.75 -0.24 16.62
N ILE A 233 15.43 -0.26 16.66
CA ILE A 233 14.59 0.91 16.50
C ILE A 233 13.84 1.19 17.79
N SER A 234 13.76 2.45 18.19
CA SER A 234 12.85 2.91 19.23
C SER A 234 11.83 3.85 18.59
N MET A 235 10.58 3.37 18.41
CA MET A 235 9.47 4.21 17.96
C MET A 235 8.80 4.96 19.11
N SER A 236 8.92 4.41 20.32
CA SER A 236 8.38 4.98 21.56
C SER A 236 8.95 4.23 22.77
N GLN A 237 8.47 4.57 23.98
CA GLN A 237 8.81 3.81 25.19
C GLN A 237 8.19 2.37 25.23
N TYR A 238 7.30 2.01 24.30
CA TYR A 238 6.57 0.72 24.29
C TYR A 238 6.68 -0.04 22.97
N SER A 239 7.29 0.52 21.94
CA SER A 239 7.47 -0.11 20.63
C SER A 239 8.95 -0.07 20.25
N HIS A 240 9.56 -1.25 20.24
CA HIS A 240 10.98 -1.44 20.01
C HIS A 240 11.20 -2.54 18.95
N PRO A 241 10.85 -2.27 17.69
CA PRO A 241 11.17 -3.19 16.60
C PRO A 241 12.68 -3.26 16.38
N GLY A 242 13.13 -4.37 15.82
CA GLY A 242 14.54 -4.54 15.46
C GLY A 242 14.73 -5.63 14.44
N TRP A 243 15.93 -5.69 13.86
CA TRP A 243 16.26 -6.58 12.78
C TRP A 243 17.66 -7.16 12.97
N ARG A 244 17.83 -8.42 12.61
CA ARG A 244 19.11 -9.14 12.66
C ARG A 244 19.32 -9.83 11.33
N TRP A 245 20.42 -9.53 10.65
CA TRP A 245 20.76 -10.21 9.41
C TRP A 245 21.12 -11.67 9.69
N ASP A 246 20.47 -12.57 8.97
CA ASP A 246 20.77 -13.98 8.96
C ASP A 246 21.31 -14.36 7.58
N ALA A 247 22.59 -14.75 7.54
CA ALA A 247 23.27 -15.06 6.28
C ALA A 247 22.87 -16.43 5.70
N ASP A 248 22.37 -17.33 6.53
CA ASP A 248 21.93 -18.66 6.10
C ASP A 248 20.53 -18.58 5.44
N GLU A 249 19.66 -17.71 5.98
CA GLU A 249 18.33 -17.42 5.43
C GLU A 249 18.37 -16.30 4.36
N ALA A 250 19.47 -15.57 4.26
CA ALA A 250 19.67 -14.39 3.41
C ALA A 250 18.57 -13.33 3.62
N SER A 251 18.13 -13.14 4.86
CA SER A 251 17.03 -12.23 5.22
C SER A 251 17.24 -11.54 6.57
N TRP A 252 16.50 -10.47 6.79
CA TRP A 252 16.46 -9.74 8.05
C TRP A 252 15.42 -10.36 8.97
N MET A 253 15.88 -10.99 10.06
CA MET A 253 15.03 -11.62 11.06
C MET A 253 14.48 -10.57 12.02
N ARG A 254 13.16 -10.52 12.17
CA ARG A 254 12.50 -9.51 13.00
C ARG A 254 12.62 -9.80 14.49
N ILE A 255 12.89 -8.72 15.23
CA ILE A 255 12.92 -8.68 16.70
C ILE A 255 11.85 -7.70 17.19
N GLU A 256 11.20 -8.01 18.29
CA GLU A 256 10.27 -7.10 18.96
C GLU A 256 10.53 -7.09 20.46
N GLY A 257 10.90 -5.92 21.00
CA GLY A 257 11.22 -5.79 22.41
C GLY A 257 12.44 -6.61 22.88
N GLY A 258 13.37 -6.88 21.97
CA GLY A 258 14.60 -7.66 22.24
C GLY A 258 14.45 -9.18 22.04
N GLU A 259 13.24 -9.68 21.74
CA GLU A 259 12.97 -11.10 21.52
C GLU A 259 12.58 -11.37 20.05
N PRO A 260 12.81 -12.59 19.53
CA PRO A 260 12.33 -12.97 18.20
C PRO A 260 10.83 -12.73 18.05
N HIS A 261 10.43 -11.99 17.00
CA HIS A 261 9.02 -11.80 16.69
C HIS A 261 8.53 -12.95 15.84
N THR A 262 7.75 -13.86 16.44
CA THR A 262 7.23 -15.05 15.77
C THR A 262 5.73 -14.91 15.50
N GLN A 263 5.24 -15.58 14.47
CA GLN A 263 3.82 -15.79 14.24
C GLN A 263 3.34 -17.10 14.94
N ASP A 264 2.05 -17.43 14.86
CA ASP A 264 1.39 -18.46 15.66
C ASP A 264 1.87 -19.91 15.37
N ASP A 265 2.41 -20.16 14.18
CA ASP A 265 3.03 -21.45 13.83
C ASP A 265 4.49 -21.60 14.33
N GLY A 266 5.02 -20.56 14.97
CA GLY A 266 6.38 -20.50 15.47
C GLY A 266 7.42 -19.96 14.49
N THR A 267 7.05 -19.65 13.25
CA THR A 267 7.94 -19.01 12.26
C THR A 267 8.31 -17.61 12.73
N GLN A 268 9.61 -17.30 12.75
CA GLN A 268 10.05 -15.92 13.00
C GLN A 268 9.80 -15.07 11.76
N LEU A 269 9.19 -13.90 11.94
CA LEU A 269 8.98 -12.93 10.87
C LEU A 269 10.32 -12.45 10.33
N ASN A 270 10.40 -12.30 9.03
CA ASN A 270 11.59 -11.84 8.32
C ASN A 270 11.23 -10.99 7.09
N ALA A 271 12.22 -10.32 6.54
CA ALA A 271 12.09 -9.55 5.31
C ALA A 271 13.41 -9.54 4.53
N GLU A 272 13.32 -9.58 3.20
CA GLU A 272 14.47 -9.33 2.32
C GLU A 272 14.89 -7.87 2.34
N ASN A 273 13.91 -6.95 2.52
CA ASN A 273 14.15 -5.52 2.54
C ASN A 273 13.54 -4.86 3.78
N VAL A 274 14.31 -4.02 4.45
CA VAL A 274 13.84 -3.18 5.56
C VAL A 274 14.02 -1.71 5.19
N VAL A 275 12.90 -1.01 5.02
CA VAL A 275 12.83 0.41 4.71
C VAL A 275 12.47 1.17 5.97
N MET A 276 13.32 2.07 6.43
CA MET A 276 13.16 2.85 7.66
C MET A 276 13.03 4.32 7.32
N LEU A 277 11.85 4.90 7.52
CA LEU A 277 11.56 6.28 7.12
C LEU A 277 11.28 7.15 8.34
N TRP A 278 12.03 8.24 8.49
CA TRP A 278 11.73 9.27 9.47
C TRP A 278 10.50 10.06 9.04
N VAL A 279 9.44 10.05 9.88
CA VAL A 279 8.16 10.67 9.59
C VAL A 279 7.72 11.65 10.67
N THR A 280 6.90 12.63 10.30
CA THR A 280 6.26 13.53 11.25
C THR A 280 4.95 12.94 11.73
N VAL A 281 4.69 13.00 13.03
CA VAL A 281 3.40 12.63 13.62
C VAL A 281 2.71 13.90 14.13
N GLN A 282 1.45 14.08 13.80
CA GLN A 282 0.57 15.08 14.39
C GLN A 282 -0.53 14.40 15.19
N TYR A 283 -1.09 15.13 16.19
CA TYR A 283 -2.22 14.61 16.93
C TYR A 283 -3.50 15.30 16.50
N THR A 284 -4.45 14.53 15.99
CA THR A 284 -5.79 15.01 15.68
C THR A 284 -6.68 14.89 16.90
N SER A 285 -7.49 15.91 17.19
CA SER A 285 -8.49 15.81 18.27
C SER A 285 -9.57 14.81 17.91
N SER A 286 -9.88 13.89 18.81
CA SER A 286 -11.02 13.00 18.67
C SER A 286 -12.32 13.70 19.05
N SER A 287 -13.44 13.26 18.51
CA SER A 287 -14.78 13.74 18.92
C SER A 287 -15.13 13.39 20.37
N GLY A 288 -14.35 12.54 21.02
CA GLY A 288 -14.50 12.13 22.43
C GLY A 288 -13.43 12.69 23.36
N GLY A 289 -12.59 13.63 22.90
CA GLY A 289 -11.54 14.25 23.70
C GLY A 289 -10.21 13.51 23.76
N SER A 290 -10.10 12.28 23.19
CA SER A 290 -8.81 11.59 23.09
C SER A 290 -8.09 12.02 21.82
N SER A 291 -6.81 12.33 21.96
CA SER A 291 -5.92 12.65 20.86
C SER A 291 -5.55 11.38 20.10
N VAL A 292 -5.56 11.44 18.77
CA VAL A 292 -5.19 10.31 17.89
C VAL A 292 -3.97 10.72 17.10
N PRO A 293 -2.86 9.97 17.17
CA PRO A 293 -1.69 10.24 16.32
C PRO A 293 -2.03 9.95 14.86
N GLU A 294 -1.46 10.75 13.99
CA GLU A 294 -1.54 10.62 12.54
C GLU A 294 -0.15 10.81 11.96
N THR A 295 0.37 9.77 11.36
CA THR A 295 1.63 9.80 10.61
C THR A 295 1.42 10.52 9.29
N LEU A 296 2.21 11.54 9.04
CA LEU A 296 2.12 12.34 7.82
C LEU A 296 3.05 11.75 6.76
N VAL A 297 2.47 11.35 5.62
CA VAL A 297 3.23 10.83 4.49
C VAL A 297 2.79 11.43 3.15
N ALA A 298 1.48 11.68 2.94
CA ALA A 298 0.96 12.24 1.70
C ALA A 298 1.30 13.74 1.59
N GLY A 299 2.00 14.12 0.53
CA GLY A 299 2.51 15.48 0.32
C GLY A 299 3.77 15.78 1.13
N GLU A 300 4.40 14.77 1.73
CA GLU A 300 5.55 14.90 2.61
C GLU A 300 6.81 14.27 2.00
N SER A 301 7.94 14.59 2.62
CA SER A 301 9.25 14.02 2.30
C SER A 301 10.12 13.98 3.55
N GLY A 302 11.17 13.18 3.50
CA GLY A 302 12.11 13.04 4.61
C GLY A 302 13.32 12.22 4.24
N THR A 303 14.03 11.79 5.24
CA THR A 303 15.21 10.93 5.12
C THR A 303 14.95 9.59 5.78
N GLY A 304 15.82 8.62 5.54
CA GLY A 304 15.71 7.30 6.13
C GLY A 304 16.88 6.42 5.78
N TYR A 305 16.66 5.13 5.87
CA TYR A 305 17.60 4.09 5.52
C TYR A 305 16.89 2.95 4.82
N VAL A 306 17.60 2.25 3.95
CA VAL A 306 17.16 0.98 3.36
C VAL A 306 18.22 -0.06 3.59
N ALA A 307 17.82 -1.20 4.17
CA ALA A 307 18.66 -2.38 4.31
C ALA A 307 18.16 -3.48 3.36
N ALA A 308 19.09 -4.08 2.63
CA ALA A 308 18.89 -5.24 1.76
C ALA A 308 20.18 -6.05 1.72
N GLY A 309 20.07 -7.39 1.68
CA GLY A 309 21.24 -8.20 1.95
C GLY A 309 21.85 -7.81 3.29
N ASP A 310 23.15 -7.96 3.46
CA ASP A 310 23.89 -7.55 4.66
C ASP A 310 24.33 -6.08 4.63
N SER A 311 23.65 -5.22 3.86
CA SER A 311 24.07 -3.85 3.58
C SER A 311 22.95 -2.85 3.83
N MET A 312 23.31 -1.59 4.04
CA MET A 312 22.37 -0.50 4.26
C MET A 312 22.87 0.80 3.63
N VAL A 313 21.96 1.59 3.05
CA VAL A 313 22.19 2.94 2.51
C VAL A 313 21.33 3.98 3.21
N GLU A 314 21.82 5.23 3.25
CA GLU A 314 21.00 6.40 3.58
C GLU A 314 20.13 6.75 2.38
N VAL A 315 18.87 7.19 2.63
CA VAL A 315 17.92 7.53 1.57
C VAL A 315 17.18 8.83 1.86
N GLU A 316 16.68 9.42 0.78
CA GLU A 316 15.64 10.43 0.79
C GLU A 316 14.33 9.79 0.31
N TRP A 317 13.21 10.17 0.90
CA TRP A 317 11.92 9.70 0.48
C TRP A 317 10.93 10.83 0.25
N SER A 318 9.96 10.60 -0.62
CA SER A 318 8.81 11.48 -0.81
C SER A 318 7.57 10.68 -1.22
N LYS A 319 6.39 11.25 -0.96
CA LYS A 319 5.11 10.69 -1.41
C LYS A 319 4.22 11.86 -1.81
N ALA A 320 3.97 12.04 -3.11
CA ALA A 320 3.30 13.22 -3.65
C ALA A 320 1.86 13.38 -3.16
N GLY A 321 1.14 12.29 -2.95
CA GLY A 321 -0.24 12.30 -2.45
C GLY A 321 -0.69 10.94 -1.95
N GLN A 322 -1.97 10.81 -1.65
CA GLN A 322 -2.56 9.59 -1.11
C GLN A 322 -2.35 8.38 -2.03
N PHE A 323 -2.59 8.55 -3.32
CA PHE A 323 -2.57 7.47 -4.31
C PHE A 323 -1.24 7.34 -5.07
N ASP A 324 -0.25 8.18 -4.76
CA ASP A 324 1.09 8.07 -5.32
C ASP A 324 1.93 7.10 -4.48
N PRO A 325 2.85 6.32 -5.06
CA PRO A 325 3.76 5.45 -4.31
C PRO A 325 4.77 6.27 -3.51
N PHE A 326 5.45 5.62 -2.56
CA PHE A 326 6.67 6.16 -1.99
C PHE A 326 7.77 6.17 -3.05
N VAL A 327 8.40 7.30 -3.25
CA VAL A 327 9.62 7.44 -4.06
C VAL A 327 10.79 7.42 -3.08
N ILE A 328 11.73 6.51 -3.28
CA ILE A 328 12.91 6.35 -2.42
C ILE A 328 14.14 6.48 -3.30
N THR A 329 14.98 7.46 -2.96
CA THR A 329 16.20 7.75 -3.73
C THR A 329 17.42 7.79 -2.81
N THR A 330 18.59 7.58 -3.39
CA THR A 330 19.84 7.92 -2.72
C THR A 330 19.95 9.44 -2.55
N PRO A 331 20.83 9.96 -1.68
CA PRO A 331 21.09 11.39 -1.59
C PRO A 331 21.64 12.01 -2.89
N ALA A 332 22.08 11.19 -3.84
CA ALA A 332 22.51 11.61 -5.19
C ALA A 332 21.30 11.74 -6.15
N GLY A 333 20.11 11.31 -5.75
CA GLY A 333 18.88 11.34 -6.55
C GLY A 333 18.69 10.14 -7.47
N GLU A 334 19.39 9.06 -7.26
CA GLU A 334 19.21 7.80 -7.97
C GLU A 334 18.16 6.92 -7.27
N ASP A 335 17.36 6.20 -8.03
CA ASP A 335 16.37 5.28 -7.45
C ASP A 335 17.06 4.20 -6.62
N VAL A 336 16.50 3.89 -5.45
CA VAL A 336 16.97 2.80 -4.61
C VAL A 336 16.34 1.51 -5.09
N GLU A 337 17.18 0.56 -5.53
CA GLU A 337 16.74 -0.73 -6.04
C GLU A 337 16.76 -1.77 -4.91
N LEU A 338 15.59 -2.27 -4.53
CA LEU A 338 15.44 -3.35 -3.56
C LEU A 338 15.84 -4.70 -4.16
N VAL A 339 16.14 -5.67 -3.33
CA VAL A 339 16.23 -7.07 -3.79
C VAL A 339 14.82 -7.65 -3.94
N PRO A 340 14.55 -8.55 -4.90
CA PRO A 340 13.25 -9.20 -5.01
C PRO A 340 12.90 -9.96 -3.73
N GLY A 341 11.70 -9.74 -3.21
CA GLY A 341 11.22 -10.35 -1.96
C GLY A 341 10.31 -9.41 -1.18
N ASN A 342 9.88 -9.84 0.01
CA ASN A 342 9.01 -9.03 0.83
C ASN A 342 9.73 -7.80 1.41
N THR A 343 8.96 -6.75 1.69
CA THR A 343 9.49 -5.49 2.19
C THR A 343 8.77 -5.07 3.47
N TRP A 344 9.52 -4.75 4.51
CA TRP A 344 8.98 -4.15 5.72
C TRP A 344 9.34 -2.66 5.80
N VAL A 345 8.31 -1.81 5.98
CA VAL A 345 8.46 -0.35 6.02
C VAL A 345 8.16 0.16 7.43
N GLU A 346 9.20 0.61 8.12
CA GLU A 346 9.14 1.20 9.45
C GLU A 346 8.92 2.71 9.35
N LEU A 347 7.74 3.21 9.72
CA LEU A 347 7.42 4.64 9.75
C LEU A 347 7.76 5.21 11.13
N ILE A 348 8.99 5.70 11.29
CA ILE A 348 9.58 6.04 12.58
C ILE A 348 9.33 7.53 12.90
N PRO A 349 8.61 7.85 13.97
CA PRO A 349 8.37 9.24 14.34
C PRO A 349 9.67 9.98 14.65
N ASN A 350 9.94 11.10 13.96
CA ASN A 350 11.04 12.00 14.30
C ASN A 350 10.57 13.32 14.91
N LYS A 351 9.28 13.63 14.78
CA LYS A 351 8.63 14.85 15.30
C LYS A 351 7.19 14.56 15.70
N GLY A 352 6.66 15.40 16.58
CA GLY A 352 5.24 15.36 16.96
C GLY A 352 4.90 14.41 18.10
N ILE A 353 5.85 13.63 18.59
CA ILE A 353 5.69 12.80 19.78
C ILE A 353 6.60 13.29 20.91
N SER A 354 6.29 12.92 22.15
CA SER A 354 7.02 13.35 23.35
C SER A 354 8.18 12.43 23.75
N ASN A 355 8.33 11.30 23.06
CA ASN A 355 9.36 10.31 23.37
C ASN A 355 10.57 10.47 22.44
N ASP A 356 11.74 10.13 22.94
CA ASP A 356 12.91 9.98 22.10
C ASP A 356 12.75 8.76 21.21
N THR A 357 13.10 8.92 19.95
CA THR A 357 13.09 7.87 18.95
C THR A 357 14.49 7.71 18.37
N SER A 358 14.88 6.50 18.04
CA SER A 358 16.21 6.20 17.51
C SER A 358 16.21 5.07 16.50
N ILE A 359 17.26 5.04 15.70
CA ILE A 359 17.69 3.88 14.92
C ILE A 359 19.17 3.66 15.29
N ASP A 360 19.47 2.56 15.94
CA ASP A 360 20.81 2.16 16.31
C ASP A 360 21.25 1.01 15.40
N ILE A 361 22.40 1.18 14.75
CA ILE A 361 22.90 0.32 13.67
C ILE A 361 24.27 -0.23 14.03
N SER A 362 24.49 -1.54 13.85
CA SER A 362 25.75 -2.20 14.14
C SER A 362 26.11 -3.33 13.17
#